data_b184999d74dbbc052cf29e34c58e3bd3
#
_entry.id   b184999d74dbbc052cf29e34c58e3bd3
#
_cell.length_a   1.000
_cell.length_b   1.000
_cell.length_c   1.000
_cell.angle_alpha   90.00
_cell.angle_beta   90.00
_cell.angle_gamma   90.00
#
_symmetry.space_group_name_H-M   'P 1'
#
loop_
_entity.id
_entity.type
_entity.pdbx_description
1 polymer ?
#
loop_
_entity_poly.entity_id
_entity_poly.type
_entity_poly.pdbx_seq_one_letter_code
_entity_poly.pdbx_strand_id
1 'polypeptide(L)'
;TKAKKIYERAGQVPITLKKESPGFVLNRLQAVLLGEAFRLVGEGVVSPQDLDKTIRDGLGLRWSFMGPFETIELNAPGGIPDYCARFGASLQDMIKGAGDGKPFGKKTVAKVMEAWTGEQSAERVQKLSTWRDGRLAALKAHKLKSQRKPA
;
A
#
# COMPACT_ATOMS: atom_id res chain seq x y z
N THR A 1 9.23 25.40 -3.57
CA THR A 1 9.93 25.90 -2.36
C THR A 1 11.39 25.47 -2.38
N LYS A 2 12.25 26.15 -1.60
CA LYS A 2 13.67 25.79 -1.44
C LYS A 2 13.84 24.36 -0.90
N ALA A 3 13.03 23.97 0.07
CA ALA A 3 13.02 22.61 0.61
C ALA A 3 12.73 21.54 -0.45
N LYS A 4 11.74 21.77 -1.34
CA LYS A 4 11.42 20.82 -2.42
C LYS A 4 12.64 20.56 -3.31
N LYS A 5 13.35 21.61 -3.73
CA LYS A 5 14.57 21.49 -4.56
C LYS A 5 15.69 20.70 -3.86
N ILE A 6 15.83 20.83 -2.53
CA ILE A 6 16.83 20.09 -1.75
C ILE A 6 16.50 18.59 -1.76
N TYR A 7 15.24 18.23 -1.50
CA TYR A 7 14.81 16.83 -1.53
C TYR A 7 14.92 16.21 -2.92
N GLU A 8 14.54 16.94 -3.98
CA GLU A 8 14.70 16.48 -5.38
C GLU A 8 16.18 16.21 -5.70
N ARG A 9 17.09 17.11 -5.30
CA ARG A 9 18.55 16.89 -5.47
C ARG A 9 19.07 15.68 -4.68
N ALA A 10 18.46 15.34 -3.55
CA ALA A 10 18.75 14.14 -2.77
C ALA A 10 18.09 12.87 -3.34
N GLY A 11 17.48 12.93 -4.53
CA GLY A 11 16.83 11.79 -5.18
C GLY A 11 15.51 11.38 -4.54
N GLN A 12 14.87 12.28 -3.77
CA GLN A 12 13.54 12.07 -3.21
C GLN A 12 12.47 12.63 -4.16
N VAL A 13 11.22 12.16 -3.97
CA VAL A 13 10.05 12.66 -4.71
C VAL A 13 9.14 13.40 -3.72
N PRO A 14 9.36 14.69 -3.47
CA PRO A 14 8.57 15.45 -2.52
C PRO A 14 7.18 15.77 -3.08
N ILE A 15 6.15 15.52 -2.27
CA ILE A 15 4.77 15.97 -2.52
C ILE A 15 4.50 17.26 -1.75
N THR A 16 3.50 18.02 -2.19
CA THR A 16 3.04 19.23 -1.48
C THR A 16 1.62 19.02 -0.99
N LEU A 17 1.43 19.14 0.31
CA LEU A 17 0.09 19.13 0.90
C LEU A 17 -0.53 20.53 0.78
N LYS A 18 -1.78 20.60 0.36
CA LYS A 18 -2.56 21.84 0.34
C LYS A 18 -3.12 22.20 1.72
N LYS A 19 -3.28 21.20 2.57
CA LYS A 19 -3.79 21.33 3.94
C LYS A 19 -3.07 20.32 4.83
N GLU A 20 -2.69 20.72 6.02
CA GLU A 20 -2.16 19.82 7.03
C GLU A 20 -3.22 18.81 7.49
N SER A 21 -2.82 17.57 7.66
CA SER A 21 -3.67 16.49 8.12
C SER A 21 -2.88 15.52 8.98
N PRO A 22 -3.39 15.08 10.14
CA PRO A 22 -2.73 14.09 10.99
C PRO A 22 -2.38 12.83 10.19
N GLY A 23 -1.12 12.36 10.32
CA GLY A 23 -0.62 11.20 9.60
C GLY A 23 -0.27 11.47 8.13
N PHE A 24 -0.41 12.69 7.66
CA PHE A 24 -0.18 13.07 6.25
C PHE A 24 -0.93 12.14 5.27
N VAL A 25 -0.47 12.02 4.04
CA VAL A 25 -1.12 11.16 3.02
C VAL A 25 -0.70 9.70 3.18
N LEU A 26 0.61 9.45 3.27
CA LEU A 26 1.16 8.08 3.26
C LEU A 26 0.65 7.25 4.44
N ASN A 27 0.79 7.79 5.68
CA ASN A 27 0.39 7.05 6.87
C ASN A 27 -1.13 6.81 6.92
N ARG A 28 -1.94 7.74 6.40
CA ARG A 28 -3.39 7.56 6.32
C ARG A 28 -3.78 6.41 5.39
N LEU A 29 -3.19 6.36 4.19
CA LEU A 29 -3.43 5.27 3.25
C LEU A 29 -2.96 3.93 3.81
N GLN A 30 -1.78 3.91 4.45
CA GLN A 30 -1.26 2.71 5.08
C GLN A 30 -2.14 2.24 6.25
N ALA A 31 -2.65 3.16 7.08
CA ALA A 31 -3.53 2.81 8.19
C ALA A 31 -4.83 2.15 7.72
N VAL A 32 -5.46 2.68 6.66
CA VAL A 32 -6.68 2.11 6.08
C VAL A 32 -6.41 0.72 5.49
N LEU A 33 -5.32 0.57 4.73
CA LEU A 33 -4.93 -0.72 4.16
C LEU A 33 -4.67 -1.77 5.24
N LEU A 34 -3.89 -1.42 6.28
CA LEU A 34 -3.61 -2.33 7.39
C LEU A 34 -4.87 -2.65 8.20
N GLY A 35 -5.76 -1.69 8.40
CA GLY A 35 -7.03 -1.90 9.09
C GLY A 35 -7.86 -2.98 8.40
N GLU A 36 -8.01 -2.90 7.08
CA GLU A 36 -8.71 -3.90 6.29
C GLU A 36 -7.98 -5.26 6.27
N ALA A 37 -6.65 -5.24 6.17
CA ALA A 37 -5.84 -6.46 6.22
C ALA A 37 -6.04 -7.23 7.53
N PHE A 38 -5.98 -6.55 8.67
CA PHE A 38 -6.22 -7.16 9.97
C PHE A 38 -7.66 -7.65 10.13
N ARG A 39 -8.64 -6.95 9.56
CA ARG A 39 -10.04 -7.37 9.57
C ARG A 39 -10.22 -8.69 8.81
N LEU A 40 -9.77 -8.75 7.57
CA LEU A 40 -9.91 -9.93 6.71
C LEU A 40 -9.26 -11.19 7.32
N VAL A 41 -8.06 -11.04 7.89
CA VAL A 41 -7.40 -12.15 8.60
C VAL A 41 -8.13 -12.49 9.90
N GLY A 42 -8.55 -11.49 10.67
CA GLY A 42 -9.29 -11.67 11.92
C GLY A 42 -10.64 -12.36 11.75
N GLU A 43 -11.29 -12.17 10.62
CA GLU A 43 -12.55 -12.84 10.22
C GLU A 43 -12.32 -14.24 9.60
N GLY A 44 -11.06 -14.61 9.34
CA GLY A 44 -10.71 -15.90 8.74
C GLY A 44 -10.94 -15.97 7.24
N VAL A 45 -11.07 -14.83 6.56
CA VAL A 45 -11.27 -14.75 5.10
C VAL A 45 -10.02 -15.21 4.35
N VAL A 46 -8.83 -14.85 4.88
CA VAL A 46 -7.55 -15.12 4.23
C VAL A 46 -6.44 -15.30 5.27
N SER A 47 -5.40 -16.07 4.93
CA SER A 47 -4.19 -16.15 5.75
C SER A 47 -3.34 -14.88 5.65
N PRO A 48 -2.54 -14.52 6.68
CA PRO A 48 -1.62 -13.38 6.58
C PRO A 48 -0.66 -13.49 5.39
N GLN A 49 -0.17 -14.71 5.11
CA GLN A 49 0.77 -14.98 4.01
C GLN A 49 0.12 -14.77 2.64
N ASP A 50 -1.13 -15.16 2.45
CA ASP A 50 -1.84 -15.00 1.20
C ASP A 50 -2.32 -13.54 1.02
N LEU A 51 -2.65 -12.86 2.10
CA LEU A 51 -2.89 -11.42 2.09
C LEU A 51 -1.65 -10.66 1.62
N ASP A 52 -0.47 -10.98 2.16
CA ASP A 52 0.80 -10.38 1.74
C ASP A 52 1.08 -10.63 0.24
N LYS A 53 0.81 -11.85 -0.26
CA LYS A 53 0.92 -12.15 -1.70
C LYS A 53 -0.04 -11.29 -2.52
N THR A 54 -1.29 -11.17 -2.09
CA THR A 54 -2.32 -10.35 -2.77
C THR A 54 -1.87 -8.90 -2.94
N ILE A 55 -1.28 -8.32 -1.89
CA ILE A 55 -0.76 -6.96 -1.97
C ILE A 55 0.52 -6.90 -2.79
N ARG A 56 1.51 -7.75 -2.50
CA ARG A 56 2.84 -7.71 -3.15
C ARG A 56 2.76 -7.96 -4.65
N ASP A 57 2.04 -9.01 -5.04
CA ASP A 57 2.02 -9.51 -6.43
C ASP A 57 0.80 -8.96 -7.22
N GLY A 58 -0.18 -8.40 -6.52
CA GLY A 58 -1.35 -7.72 -7.08
C GLY A 58 -1.18 -6.20 -7.13
N LEU A 59 -1.67 -5.51 -6.10
CA LEU A 59 -1.69 -4.04 -6.06
C LEU A 59 -0.29 -3.43 -6.07
N GLY A 60 0.63 -3.96 -5.26
CA GLY A 60 1.98 -3.43 -5.09
C GLY A 60 2.82 -3.51 -6.36
N LEU A 61 2.64 -4.56 -7.17
CA LEU A 61 3.33 -4.69 -8.45
C LEU A 61 2.98 -3.53 -9.39
N ARG A 62 1.69 -3.20 -9.52
CA ARG A 62 1.22 -2.07 -10.33
C ARG A 62 1.65 -0.72 -9.73
N TRP A 63 1.51 -0.58 -8.42
CA TRP A 63 1.87 0.65 -7.71
C TRP A 63 3.37 0.93 -7.69
N SER A 64 4.19 -0.01 -8.12
CA SER A 64 5.62 0.24 -8.35
C SER A 64 5.87 1.27 -9.48
N PHE A 65 4.94 1.42 -10.43
CA PHE A 65 5.10 2.29 -11.61
C PHE A 65 4.03 3.37 -11.71
N MET A 66 2.84 3.17 -11.16
CA MET A 66 1.72 4.09 -11.24
C MET A 66 0.97 4.16 -9.90
N GLY A 67 0.37 5.29 -9.62
CA GLY A 67 -0.46 5.46 -8.43
C GLY A 67 -1.87 4.85 -8.60
N PRO A 68 -2.71 4.89 -7.55
CA PRO A 68 -4.06 4.33 -7.61
C PRO A 68 -4.96 5.02 -8.66
N PHE A 69 -4.84 6.33 -8.84
CA PHE A 69 -5.63 7.05 -9.85
C PHE A 69 -5.19 6.69 -11.27
N GLU A 70 -3.89 6.63 -11.56
CA GLU A 70 -3.38 6.17 -12.85
C GLU A 70 -3.80 4.72 -13.13
N THR A 71 -3.84 3.87 -12.09
CA THR A 71 -4.28 2.48 -12.23
C THR A 71 -5.74 2.40 -12.67
N ILE A 72 -6.66 3.13 -12.02
CA ILE A 72 -8.08 3.09 -12.38
C ILE A 72 -8.40 3.83 -13.68
N GLU A 73 -7.60 4.84 -14.04
CA GLU A 73 -7.67 5.49 -15.35
C GLU A 73 -7.51 4.48 -16.49
N LEU A 74 -6.61 3.52 -16.33
CA LEU A 74 -6.33 2.49 -17.35
C LEU A 74 -7.27 1.27 -17.27
N ASN A 75 -8.11 1.17 -16.23
CA ASN A 75 -9.00 0.02 -16.01
C ASN A 75 -10.41 0.20 -16.61
N ALA A 76 -10.70 1.33 -17.24
CA ALA A 76 -11.97 1.56 -17.93
C ALA A 76 -11.73 2.39 -19.20
N PRO A 77 -12.43 2.11 -20.31
CA PRO A 77 -12.26 2.83 -21.58
C PRO A 77 -12.47 4.34 -21.49
N GLY A 78 -13.36 4.80 -20.62
CA GLY A 78 -13.63 6.21 -20.33
C GLY A 78 -12.85 6.79 -19.15
N GLY A 79 -11.79 6.09 -18.71
CA GLY A 79 -10.92 6.55 -17.61
C GLY A 79 -11.59 6.55 -16.25
N ILE A 80 -11.13 7.43 -15.34
CA ILE A 80 -11.62 7.50 -13.95
C ILE A 80 -13.14 7.68 -13.85
N PRO A 81 -13.79 8.58 -14.62
CA PRO A 81 -15.25 8.73 -14.54
C PRO A 81 -16.01 7.45 -14.89
N ASP A 82 -15.61 6.76 -15.94
CA ASP A 82 -16.21 5.50 -16.37
C ASP A 82 -15.97 4.38 -15.34
N TYR A 83 -14.76 4.29 -14.80
CA TYR A 83 -14.44 3.36 -13.72
C TYR A 83 -15.34 3.58 -12.50
N CYS A 84 -15.50 4.82 -12.06
CA CYS A 84 -16.36 5.15 -10.92
C CYS A 84 -17.84 4.88 -11.20
N ALA A 85 -18.31 5.12 -12.42
CA ALA A 85 -19.69 4.81 -12.81
C ALA A 85 -19.98 3.31 -12.77
N ARG A 86 -19.01 2.47 -13.21
CA ARG A 86 -19.15 1.00 -13.24
C ARG A 86 -19.01 0.35 -11.86
N PHE A 87 -18.04 0.79 -11.07
CA PHE A 87 -17.61 0.08 -9.86
C PHE A 87 -17.83 0.85 -8.57
N GLY A 88 -18.16 2.16 -8.64
CA GLY A 88 -18.21 3.03 -7.47
C GLY A 88 -19.21 2.59 -6.41
N ALA A 89 -20.40 2.11 -6.81
CA ALA A 89 -21.39 1.59 -5.87
C ALA A 89 -20.89 0.36 -5.11
N SER A 90 -20.33 -0.61 -5.82
CA SER A 90 -19.76 -1.83 -5.21
C SER A 90 -18.60 -1.52 -4.28
N LEU A 91 -17.69 -0.62 -4.69
CA LEU A 91 -16.58 -0.17 -3.85
C LEU A 91 -17.08 0.54 -2.59
N GLN A 92 -18.12 1.37 -2.70
CA GLN A 92 -18.74 2.05 -1.56
C GLN A 92 -19.34 1.05 -0.57
N ASP A 93 -19.97 -0.01 -1.05
CA ASP A 93 -20.53 -1.05 -0.18
C ASP A 93 -19.44 -1.88 0.52
N MET A 94 -18.33 -2.17 -0.15
CA MET A 94 -17.15 -2.79 0.47
C MET A 94 -16.57 -1.90 1.59
N ILE A 95 -16.47 -0.59 1.37
CA ILE A 95 -15.98 0.36 2.38
C ILE A 95 -16.92 0.39 3.59
N LYS A 96 -18.24 0.42 3.38
CA LYS A 96 -19.23 0.37 4.47
C LYS A 96 -19.15 -0.94 5.24
N GLY A 97 -18.95 -2.06 4.55
CA GLY A 97 -18.80 -3.39 5.16
C GLY A 97 -17.52 -3.55 5.99
N ALA A 98 -16.52 -2.69 5.80
CA ALA A 98 -15.29 -2.70 6.59
C ALA A 98 -15.50 -2.34 8.08
N GLY A 99 -16.67 -1.77 8.45
CA GLY A 99 -17.13 -1.58 9.83
C GLY A 99 -16.30 -0.62 10.68
N ASP A 100 -16.81 -0.32 11.88
CA ASP A 100 -16.12 0.51 12.90
C ASP A 100 -15.27 -0.33 13.86
N GLY A 101 -14.94 -1.58 13.49
CA GLY A 101 -14.20 -2.51 14.32
C GLY A 101 -12.86 -1.96 14.81
N LYS A 102 -12.33 -2.57 15.86
CA LYS A 102 -10.95 -2.29 16.34
C LYS A 102 -9.98 -3.28 15.67
N PRO A 103 -9.55 -3.04 14.42
CA PRO A 103 -8.75 -4.00 13.66
C PRO A 103 -7.43 -4.35 14.37
N PHE A 104 -6.88 -3.41 15.13
CA PHE A 104 -5.66 -3.60 15.94
C PHE A 104 -5.95 -4.01 17.39
N GLY A 105 -7.15 -4.49 17.68
CA GLY A 105 -7.51 -4.98 19.01
C GLY A 105 -6.78 -6.28 19.37
N LYS A 106 -6.53 -6.52 20.67
CA LYS A 106 -5.78 -7.69 21.17
C LYS A 106 -6.27 -9.01 20.56
N LYS A 107 -7.61 -9.21 20.43
CA LYS A 107 -8.22 -10.41 19.87
C LYS A 107 -7.85 -10.62 18.40
N THR A 108 -7.91 -9.56 17.57
CA THR A 108 -7.56 -9.63 16.16
C THR A 108 -6.07 -9.85 15.97
N VAL A 109 -5.23 -9.12 16.74
CA VAL A 109 -3.78 -9.31 16.73
C VAL A 109 -3.42 -10.74 17.11
N ALA A 110 -4.05 -11.33 18.13
CA ALA A 110 -3.82 -12.73 18.51
C ALA A 110 -4.10 -13.70 17.37
N LYS A 111 -5.24 -13.56 16.67
CA LYS A 111 -5.56 -14.41 15.51
C LYS A 111 -4.56 -14.26 14.35
N VAL A 112 -4.11 -13.02 14.06
CA VAL A 112 -3.07 -12.79 13.06
C VAL A 112 -1.79 -13.51 13.45
N MET A 113 -1.39 -13.41 14.73
CA MET A 113 -0.17 -14.04 15.23
C MET A 113 -0.24 -15.56 15.26
N GLU A 114 -1.40 -16.13 15.57
CA GLU A 114 -1.64 -17.59 15.51
C GLU A 114 -1.44 -18.14 14.08
N ALA A 115 -1.91 -17.41 13.08
CA ALA A 115 -1.75 -17.77 11.67
C ALA A 115 -0.40 -17.36 11.06
N TRP A 116 0.37 -16.47 11.72
CA TRP A 116 1.67 -16.02 11.24
C TRP A 116 2.76 -17.05 11.48
N THR A 117 3.35 -17.57 10.42
CA THR A 117 4.37 -18.63 10.48
C THR A 117 5.81 -18.11 10.67
N GLY A 118 5.99 -16.80 10.71
CA GLY A 118 7.31 -16.19 10.84
C GLY A 118 7.82 -16.21 12.28
N GLU A 119 9.03 -16.73 12.49
CA GLU A 119 9.72 -16.58 13.78
C GLU A 119 9.85 -15.10 14.17
N GLN A 120 9.61 -14.78 15.44
CA GLN A 120 9.72 -13.44 15.98
C GLN A 120 11.04 -13.26 16.72
N SER A 121 12.11 -12.98 15.96
CA SER A 121 13.40 -12.66 16.54
C SER A 121 13.96 -11.36 15.94
N ALA A 122 14.70 -10.60 16.75
CA ALA A 122 15.37 -9.38 16.30
C ALA A 122 16.38 -9.67 15.17
N GLU A 123 17.08 -10.79 15.26
CA GLU A 123 18.03 -11.23 14.25
C GLU A 123 17.33 -11.47 12.89
N ARG A 124 16.21 -12.19 12.88
CA ARG A 124 15.41 -12.41 11.67
C ARG A 124 14.92 -11.10 11.08
N VAL A 125 14.41 -10.19 11.92
CA VAL A 125 13.95 -8.87 11.48
C VAL A 125 15.10 -8.10 10.82
N GLN A 126 16.29 -8.09 11.42
CA GLN A 126 17.47 -7.42 10.86
C GLN A 126 17.88 -8.02 9.50
N LYS A 127 17.96 -9.35 9.40
CA LYS A 127 18.27 -10.06 8.16
C LYS A 127 17.30 -9.74 7.03
N LEU A 128 15.98 -9.79 7.33
CA LEU A 128 14.94 -9.48 6.35
C LEU A 128 14.92 -7.98 5.98
N SER A 129 15.24 -7.09 6.90
CA SER A 129 15.35 -5.65 6.62
C SER A 129 16.51 -5.38 5.65
N THR A 130 17.67 -5.98 5.85
CA THR A 130 18.82 -5.86 4.94
C THR A 130 18.48 -6.41 3.53
N TRP A 131 17.82 -7.56 3.46
CA TRP A 131 17.35 -8.12 2.20
C TRP A 131 16.37 -7.18 1.49
N ARG A 132 15.35 -6.68 2.21
CA ARG A 132 14.36 -5.70 1.70
C ARG A 132 15.05 -4.46 1.13
N ASP A 133 15.98 -3.88 1.87
CA ASP A 133 16.64 -2.64 1.49
C ASP A 133 17.45 -2.81 0.18
N GLY A 134 18.10 -3.94 0.01
CA GLY A 134 18.77 -4.31 -1.24
C GLY A 134 17.77 -4.42 -2.42
N ARG A 135 16.61 -5.04 -2.20
CA ARG A 135 15.57 -5.17 -3.25
C ARG A 135 14.96 -3.80 -3.62
N LEU A 136 14.70 -2.95 -2.62
CA LEU A 136 14.18 -1.60 -2.85
C LEU A 136 15.21 -0.72 -3.60
N ALA A 137 16.49 -0.83 -3.28
CA ALA A 137 17.56 -0.13 -3.99
C ALA A 137 17.63 -0.56 -5.46
N ALA A 138 17.57 -1.88 -5.73
CA ALA A 138 17.55 -2.43 -7.08
C ALA A 138 16.33 -1.96 -7.89
N LEU A 139 15.13 -1.99 -7.28
CA LEU A 139 13.90 -1.48 -7.91
C LEU A 139 14.01 0.03 -8.19
N LYS A 140 14.52 0.81 -7.25
CA LYS A 140 14.74 2.25 -7.45
C LYS A 140 15.70 2.52 -8.62
N ALA A 141 16.81 1.78 -8.71
CA ALA A 141 17.75 1.88 -9.81
C ALA A 141 17.11 1.51 -11.16
N HIS A 142 16.29 0.45 -11.20
CA HIS A 142 15.53 0.06 -12.38
C HIS A 142 14.55 1.17 -12.81
N LYS A 143 13.78 1.72 -11.88
CA LYS A 143 12.83 2.81 -12.14
C LYS A 143 13.52 4.05 -12.73
N LEU A 144 14.67 4.45 -12.21
CA LEU A 144 15.44 5.57 -12.74
C LEU A 144 15.89 5.34 -14.20
N LYS A 145 16.23 4.11 -14.57
CA LYS A 145 16.59 3.75 -15.95
C LYS A 145 15.37 3.69 -16.89
N SER A 146 14.21 3.32 -16.36
CA SER A 146 12.98 3.04 -17.13
C SER A 146 11.99 4.24 -17.18
N GLN A 147 12.38 5.42 -16.68
CA GLN A 147 11.47 6.58 -16.51
C GLN A 147 11.04 7.28 -17.81
N ARG A 148 11.30 6.74 -18.98
CA ARG A 148 10.73 7.28 -20.22
C ARG A 148 9.32 6.76 -20.40
N LYS A 149 8.30 7.51 -19.91
CA LYS A 149 6.92 7.30 -20.38
C LYS A 149 6.92 7.52 -21.90
N PRO A 150 6.25 6.66 -22.69
CA PRO A 150 5.94 6.99 -24.08
C PRO A 150 5.15 8.31 -24.10
N ALA A 151 5.46 9.12 -25.11
CA ALA A 151 4.73 10.36 -25.37
C ALA A 151 3.26 10.07 -25.69
#